data_363afb69c20f02de0818500387730d2f
#
_entry.id   363afb69c20f02de0818500387730d2f
#
_cell.length_a   1.000
_cell.length_b   1.000
_cell.length_c   1.000
_cell.angle_alpha   90.00
_cell.angle_beta   90.00
_cell.angle_gamma   90.00
#
_symmetry.space_group_name_H-M   'P 1'
#
loop_
_entity.id
_entity.type
_entity.pdbx_description
1 polymer ?
#
loop_
_entity_poly.entity_id
_entity_poly.type
_entity_poly.pdbx_seq_one_letter_code
_entity_poly.pdbx_strand_id
1 'polypeptide(L)'
;MPTLLLTAPYMIPVLDRFNPVFAKAGISLIVPDVQERMEEQDLMKYAGQFDCAICGDDRYTARVLEACAPRLKIISKWGTGIDSIDNAAASRLGIKVARTPNAFTTPVADTIMGYILAFARRLLWMDKEIKAGKWEKLSGRALSECTLGIIGVGHIGKAVTRRARAFGMQVLGNDIIEIDHVFITESGIKMTGLPHLLSNSDFISINCDLNPTSHHLINTETLAGMKPEAILINTARGPIVDEKALIEALQARRIAGAALDVFEFEPLPQDSPLLKMDNVMLAPHNSNSSPAAWDRVHWNTIRNLMEGLEINFRYTDSTDGAETTKMDGEKKPGPG
;
A
#
# COMPACT_ATOMS: atom_id res chain seq x y z
N MET A 1 27.08 -18.33 -10.41
CA MET A 1 25.61 -18.36 -10.37
C MET A 1 25.19 -17.39 -9.28
N PRO A 2 24.32 -16.43 -9.56
CA PRO A 2 23.81 -15.54 -8.52
C PRO A 2 22.90 -16.29 -7.55
N THR A 3 22.94 -15.87 -6.27
CA THR A 3 22.12 -16.42 -5.21
C THR A 3 21.04 -15.40 -4.86
N LEU A 4 19.78 -15.81 -4.87
CA LEU A 4 18.62 -15.00 -4.51
C LEU A 4 18.16 -15.32 -3.09
N LEU A 5 18.10 -14.29 -2.24
CA LEU A 5 17.34 -14.36 -0.98
C LEU A 5 15.89 -13.99 -1.24
N LEU A 6 14.96 -14.93 -1.07
CA LEU A 6 13.53 -14.73 -1.31
C LEU A 6 12.80 -14.75 0.02
N THR A 7 12.30 -13.59 0.42
CA THR A 7 11.64 -13.34 1.72
C THR A 7 10.23 -12.77 1.58
N ALA A 8 9.75 -12.54 0.35
CA ALA A 8 8.40 -12.04 0.11
C ALA A 8 7.34 -13.10 0.51
N PRO A 9 6.57 -12.90 1.61
CA PRO A 9 5.72 -13.94 2.20
C PRO A 9 4.61 -14.41 1.26
N TYR A 10 4.09 -13.53 0.42
CA TYR A 10 3.03 -13.87 -0.54
C TYR A 10 3.55 -14.56 -1.81
N MET A 11 4.86 -14.58 -2.05
CA MET A 11 5.48 -15.30 -3.16
C MET A 11 5.92 -16.70 -2.75
N ILE A 12 6.32 -16.91 -1.51
CA ILE A 12 6.81 -18.19 -0.99
C ILE A 12 5.79 -19.33 -1.19
N PRO A 13 4.49 -19.19 -0.89
CA PRO A 13 3.51 -20.27 -1.04
C PRO A 13 3.27 -20.71 -2.49
N VAL A 14 3.62 -19.87 -3.45
CA VAL A 14 3.44 -20.13 -4.90
C VAL A 14 4.77 -20.28 -5.65
N LEU A 15 5.87 -20.45 -4.91
CA LEU A 15 7.24 -20.48 -5.45
C LEU A 15 7.44 -21.56 -6.50
N ASP A 16 6.78 -22.70 -6.39
CA ASP A 16 6.89 -23.81 -7.33
C ASP A 16 6.56 -23.39 -8.78
N ARG A 17 5.71 -22.39 -8.96
CA ARG A 17 5.40 -21.81 -10.27
C ARG A 17 6.60 -21.11 -10.91
N PHE A 18 7.51 -20.59 -10.09
CA PHE A 18 8.64 -19.73 -10.51
C PHE A 18 9.99 -20.44 -10.44
N ASN A 19 10.07 -21.60 -9.76
CA ASN A 19 11.30 -22.42 -9.69
C ASN A 19 11.91 -22.71 -11.07
N PRO A 20 11.14 -23.09 -12.11
CA PRO A 20 11.71 -23.32 -13.44
C PRO A 20 12.32 -22.06 -14.06
N VAL A 21 11.77 -20.87 -13.73
CA VAL A 21 12.26 -19.57 -14.21
C VAL A 21 13.63 -19.26 -13.61
N PHE A 22 13.76 -19.40 -12.29
CA PHE A 22 15.01 -19.18 -11.59
C PHE A 22 16.07 -20.20 -11.98
N ALA A 23 15.70 -21.47 -12.10
CA ALA A 23 16.61 -22.52 -12.55
C ALA A 23 17.14 -22.26 -13.99
N LYS A 24 16.27 -21.86 -14.92
CA LYS A 24 16.67 -21.51 -16.30
C LYS A 24 17.59 -20.29 -16.34
N ALA A 25 17.40 -19.35 -15.42
CA ALA A 25 18.25 -18.17 -15.27
C ALA A 25 19.57 -18.47 -14.55
N GLY A 26 19.78 -19.69 -14.05
CA GLY A 26 20.95 -20.09 -13.29
C GLY A 26 21.01 -19.43 -11.91
N ILE A 27 19.89 -19.14 -11.28
CA ILE A 27 19.76 -18.51 -9.95
C ILE A 27 19.55 -19.58 -8.90
N SER A 28 20.39 -19.60 -7.87
CA SER A 28 20.20 -20.42 -6.67
C SER A 28 19.32 -19.68 -5.65
N LEU A 29 18.49 -20.40 -4.88
CA LEU A 29 17.55 -19.80 -3.94
C LEU A 29 17.96 -20.05 -2.50
N ILE A 30 17.84 -19.03 -1.65
CA ILE A 30 17.76 -19.11 -0.20
C ILE A 30 16.36 -18.63 0.17
N VAL A 31 15.56 -19.52 0.77
CA VAL A 31 14.16 -19.23 1.14
C VAL A 31 14.01 -19.50 2.63
N PRO A 32 14.16 -18.48 3.49
CA PRO A 32 13.89 -18.59 4.92
C PRO A 32 12.41 -18.83 5.21
N ASP A 33 12.11 -19.31 6.40
CA ASP A 33 10.76 -19.27 6.94
C ASP A 33 10.44 -17.84 7.37
N VAL A 34 9.50 -17.19 6.66
CA VAL A 34 9.09 -15.81 6.89
C VAL A 34 7.57 -15.77 7.01
N GLN A 35 7.06 -15.31 8.14
CA GLN A 35 5.62 -15.14 8.35
C GLN A 35 5.11 -13.83 7.74
N GLU A 36 5.70 -12.70 8.13
CA GLU A 36 5.30 -11.37 7.65
C GLU A 36 6.48 -10.64 7.01
N ARG A 37 7.58 -10.47 7.74
CA ARG A 37 8.80 -9.80 7.29
C ARG A 37 10.00 -10.25 8.11
N MET A 38 11.19 -9.98 7.59
CA MET A 38 12.44 -10.14 8.33
C MET A 38 12.85 -8.81 8.97
N GLU A 39 13.16 -8.85 10.26
CA GLU A 39 13.78 -7.74 10.97
C GLU A 39 15.29 -7.67 10.66
N GLU A 40 15.93 -6.55 11.02
CA GLU A 40 17.38 -6.34 10.81
C GLU A 40 18.23 -7.53 11.26
N GLN A 41 17.95 -8.04 12.47
CA GLN A 41 18.71 -9.14 13.05
C GLN A 41 18.60 -10.45 12.25
N ASP A 42 17.47 -10.69 11.63
CA ASP A 42 17.23 -11.87 10.81
C ASP A 42 17.94 -11.77 9.47
N LEU A 43 17.87 -10.62 8.82
CA LEU A 43 18.60 -10.36 7.58
C LEU A 43 20.12 -10.46 7.77
N MET A 44 20.64 -10.01 8.91
CA MET A 44 22.07 -10.11 9.24
C MET A 44 22.59 -11.56 9.26
N LYS A 45 21.75 -12.56 9.52
CA LYS A 45 22.14 -13.99 9.46
C LYS A 45 22.52 -14.43 8.02
N TYR A 46 22.03 -13.72 7.03
CA TYR A 46 22.26 -14.00 5.59
C TYR A 46 23.25 -13.02 4.95
N ALA A 47 23.76 -12.03 5.69
CA ALA A 47 24.68 -11.04 5.17
C ALA A 47 25.86 -11.68 4.43
N GLY A 48 26.18 -11.19 3.23
CA GLY A 48 27.25 -11.71 2.40
C GLY A 48 26.99 -13.07 1.73
N GLN A 49 25.77 -13.67 1.86
CA GLN A 49 25.47 -14.98 1.30
C GLN A 49 24.66 -14.90 -0.01
N PHE A 50 24.09 -13.76 -0.38
CA PHE A 50 23.24 -13.59 -1.56
C PHE A 50 23.66 -12.39 -2.41
N ASP A 51 23.37 -12.48 -3.70
CA ASP A 51 23.73 -11.49 -4.72
C ASP A 51 22.53 -10.57 -5.06
N CYS A 52 21.32 -11.06 -4.82
CA CYS A 52 20.07 -10.36 -5.11
C CYS A 52 19.00 -10.77 -4.10
N ALA A 53 17.96 -9.94 -3.94
CA ALA A 53 16.86 -10.21 -3.05
C ALA A 53 15.49 -9.93 -3.70
N ILE A 54 14.49 -10.77 -3.38
CA ILE A 54 13.07 -10.48 -3.52
C ILE A 54 12.50 -10.40 -2.11
N CYS A 55 12.04 -9.22 -1.71
CA CYS A 55 11.62 -8.96 -0.35
C CYS A 55 10.16 -8.50 -0.25
N GLY A 56 9.55 -8.76 0.91
CA GLY A 56 8.35 -8.09 1.41
C GLY A 56 8.71 -6.76 2.08
N ASP A 57 8.16 -6.50 3.26
CA ASP A 57 8.45 -5.30 4.07
C ASP A 57 9.66 -5.48 5.00
N ASP A 58 10.62 -6.30 4.59
CA ASP A 58 11.85 -6.61 5.31
C ASP A 58 12.69 -5.35 5.59
N ARG A 59 13.32 -5.28 6.76
CA ARG A 59 14.03 -4.10 7.27
C ARG A 59 15.46 -4.01 6.73
N TYR A 60 15.61 -3.58 5.49
CA TYR A 60 16.92 -3.30 4.88
C TYR A 60 17.48 -1.95 5.35
N THR A 61 17.95 -1.90 6.61
CA THR A 61 18.60 -0.72 7.19
C THR A 61 19.98 -0.48 6.54
N ALA A 62 20.59 0.71 6.74
CA ALA A 62 21.94 1.00 6.29
C ALA A 62 22.93 -0.09 6.74
N ARG A 63 22.83 -0.55 7.97
CA ARG A 63 23.68 -1.60 8.55
C ARG A 63 23.57 -2.93 7.80
N VAL A 64 22.35 -3.36 7.46
CA VAL A 64 22.12 -4.59 6.67
C VAL A 64 22.72 -4.44 5.29
N LEU A 65 22.47 -3.30 4.61
CA LEU A 65 22.97 -3.04 3.27
C LEU A 65 24.49 -3.02 3.23
N GLU A 66 25.13 -2.39 4.22
CA GLU A 66 26.59 -2.35 4.35
C GLU A 66 27.17 -3.75 4.56
N ALA A 67 26.53 -4.58 5.40
CA ALA A 67 26.95 -5.96 5.62
C ALA A 67 26.77 -6.87 4.40
N CYS A 68 25.80 -6.55 3.52
CA CYS A 68 25.55 -7.28 2.28
C CYS A 68 26.40 -6.81 1.10
N ALA A 69 26.96 -5.59 1.16
CA ALA A 69 27.82 -5.04 0.13
C ALA A 69 29.22 -5.68 0.17
N PRO A 70 29.95 -5.77 -0.95
CA PRO A 70 29.55 -5.39 -2.33
C PRO A 70 28.80 -6.51 -3.08
N ARG A 71 28.47 -7.62 -2.40
CA ARG A 71 27.88 -8.80 -3.04
C ARG A 71 26.44 -8.55 -3.52
N LEU A 72 25.60 -7.92 -2.69
CA LEU A 72 24.23 -7.57 -3.04
C LEU A 72 24.20 -6.52 -4.14
N LYS A 73 23.54 -6.81 -5.27
CA LYS A 73 23.44 -5.94 -6.45
C LYS A 73 22.06 -5.30 -6.61
N ILE A 74 21.01 -6.04 -6.27
CA ILE A 74 19.62 -5.59 -6.45
C ILE A 74 18.71 -6.15 -5.37
N ILE A 75 17.80 -5.29 -4.92
CA ILE A 75 16.62 -5.65 -4.15
C ILE A 75 15.40 -5.38 -5.02
N SER A 76 14.64 -6.42 -5.35
CA SER A 76 13.36 -6.30 -6.02
C SER A 76 12.23 -6.43 -5.01
N LYS A 77 11.59 -5.30 -4.69
CA LYS A 77 10.48 -5.24 -3.73
C LYS A 77 9.22 -5.84 -4.33
N TRP A 78 8.64 -6.83 -3.64
CA TRP A 78 7.31 -7.32 -3.91
C TRP A 78 6.29 -6.29 -3.42
N GLY A 79 5.85 -5.40 -4.29
CA GLY A 79 4.92 -4.33 -3.97
C GLY A 79 5.41 -2.94 -4.37
N THR A 80 4.73 -1.91 -3.85
CA THR A 80 4.92 -0.52 -4.25
C THR A 80 5.78 0.28 -3.26
N GLY A 81 5.54 0.13 -1.96
CA GLY A 81 6.24 0.87 -0.90
C GLY A 81 7.67 0.37 -0.72
N ILE A 82 8.62 1.30 -0.55
CA ILE A 82 10.05 1.00 -0.31
C ILE A 82 10.57 1.67 0.95
N ASP A 83 9.67 2.05 1.83
CA ASP A 83 9.95 2.71 3.12
C ASP A 83 10.68 1.80 4.13
N SER A 84 10.64 0.48 3.93
CA SER A 84 11.41 -0.51 4.70
C SER A 84 12.87 -0.66 4.27
N ILE A 85 13.29 0.02 3.18
CA ILE A 85 14.64 -0.05 2.62
C ILE A 85 15.29 1.33 2.75
N ASP A 86 16.50 1.41 3.32
CA ASP A 86 17.29 2.64 3.32
C ASP A 86 17.81 2.94 1.91
N ASN A 87 17.02 3.71 1.15
CA ASN A 87 17.32 4.05 -0.23
C ASN A 87 18.57 4.91 -0.38
N ALA A 88 18.92 5.72 0.62
CA ALA A 88 20.12 6.54 0.61
C ALA A 88 21.37 5.66 0.76
N ALA A 89 21.34 4.70 1.69
CA ALA A 89 22.41 3.73 1.85
C ALA A 89 22.54 2.81 0.62
N ALA A 90 21.42 2.31 0.08
CA ALA A 90 21.41 1.48 -1.12
C ALA A 90 22.08 2.20 -2.31
N SER A 91 21.71 3.46 -2.55
CA SER A 91 22.30 4.29 -3.60
C SER A 91 23.80 4.51 -3.42
N ARG A 92 24.23 4.83 -2.19
CA ARG A 92 25.65 5.01 -1.85
C ARG A 92 26.48 3.74 -2.09
N LEU A 93 25.89 2.58 -1.84
CA LEU A 93 26.54 1.27 -1.99
C LEU A 93 26.41 0.68 -3.40
N GLY A 94 25.74 1.38 -4.32
CA GLY A 94 25.50 0.91 -5.69
C GLY A 94 24.51 -0.27 -5.78
N ILE A 95 23.67 -0.45 -4.75
CA ILE A 95 22.62 -1.48 -4.73
C ILE A 95 21.39 -0.91 -5.42
N LYS A 96 20.94 -1.58 -6.50
CA LYS A 96 19.69 -1.20 -7.20
C LYS A 96 18.48 -1.57 -6.33
N VAL A 97 17.49 -0.65 -6.23
CA VAL A 97 16.21 -0.94 -5.59
C VAL A 97 15.11 -0.79 -6.63
N ALA A 98 14.40 -1.87 -6.90
CA ALA A 98 13.27 -1.90 -7.83
C ALA A 98 11.97 -2.21 -7.09
N ARG A 99 10.85 -1.66 -7.57
CA ARG A 99 9.50 -1.85 -7.02
C ARG A 99 8.49 -2.04 -8.13
N THR A 100 7.27 -2.45 -7.77
CA THR A 100 6.16 -2.57 -8.72
C THR A 100 5.17 -1.42 -8.48
N PRO A 101 5.27 -0.30 -9.20
CA PRO A 101 4.35 0.83 -9.03
C PRO A 101 2.94 0.47 -9.53
N ASN A 102 1.93 1.06 -8.94
CA ASN A 102 0.50 0.99 -9.34
C ASN A 102 -0.13 -0.41 -9.32
N ALA A 103 0.57 -1.42 -8.85
CA ALA A 103 0.10 -2.80 -8.89
C ALA A 103 -1.21 -3.02 -8.11
N PHE A 104 -1.38 -2.27 -7.04
CA PHE A 104 -2.48 -2.45 -6.09
C PHE A 104 -3.53 -1.32 -6.12
N THR A 105 -3.47 -0.42 -7.09
CA THR A 105 -4.37 0.75 -7.16
C THR A 105 -5.84 0.34 -7.11
N THR A 106 -6.24 -0.66 -7.89
CA THR A 106 -7.63 -1.11 -7.97
C THR A 106 -8.10 -1.79 -6.69
N PRO A 107 -7.46 -2.87 -6.19
CA PRO A 107 -7.96 -3.56 -5.00
C PRO A 107 -7.96 -2.67 -3.75
N VAL A 108 -6.93 -1.83 -3.55
CA VAL A 108 -6.90 -0.90 -2.41
C VAL A 108 -8.04 0.11 -2.50
N ALA A 109 -8.28 0.70 -3.68
CA ALA A 109 -9.40 1.64 -3.87
C ALA A 109 -10.77 0.96 -3.65
N ASP A 110 -10.93 -0.30 -4.04
CA ASP A 110 -12.16 -1.07 -3.80
C ASP A 110 -12.34 -1.35 -2.30
N THR A 111 -11.28 -1.72 -1.58
CA THR A 111 -11.30 -1.93 -0.12
C THR A 111 -11.68 -0.66 0.62
N ILE A 112 -11.11 0.51 0.25
CA ILE A 112 -11.48 1.80 0.85
C ILE A 112 -12.97 2.08 0.67
N MET A 113 -13.51 1.87 -0.53
CA MET A 113 -14.95 2.05 -0.76
C MET A 113 -15.78 1.02 0.02
N GLY A 114 -15.28 -0.20 0.19
CA GLY A 114 -15.89 -1.23 1.04
C GLY A 114 -16.01 -0.76 2.50
N TYR A 115 -14.95 -0.20 3.08
CA TYR A 115 -14.99 0.38 4.42
C TYR A 115 -15.97 1.55 4.52
N ILE A 116 -15.95 2.48 3.56
CA ILE A 116 -16.89 3.61 3.53
C ILE A 116 -18.33 3.09 3.52
N LEU A 117 -18.66 2.13 2.64
CA LEU A 117 -20.00 1.54 2.56
C LEU A 117 -20.37 0.79 3.86
N ALA A 118 -19.45 0.04 4.44
CA ALA A 118 -19.70 -0.69 5.68
C ALA A 118 -20.08 0.25 6.83
N PHE A 119 -19.36 1.35 7.00
CA PHE A 119 -19.69 2.37 8.00
C PHE A 119 -20.93 3.17 7.66
N ALA A 120 -21.01 3.73 6.44
CA ALA A 120 -22.15 4.57 6.04
C ALA A 120 -23.49 3.82 6.12
N ARG A 121 -23.51 2.55 5.73
CA ARG A 121 -24.70 1.70 5.71
C ARG A 121 -24.85 0.81 6.94
N ARG A 122 -23.90 0.87 7.90
CA ARG A 122 -23.93 0.07 9.15
C ARG A 122 -23.99 -1.44 8.91
N LEU A 123 -23.38 -1.93 7.82
CA LEU A 123 -23.59 -3.30 7.32
C LEU A 123 -23.20 -4.36 8.36
N LEU A 124 -21.99 -4.26 8.95
CA LEU A 124 -21.50 -5.23 9.92
C LEU A 124 -22.27 -5.20 11.24
N TRP A 125 -22.71 -4.01 11.66
CA TRP A 125 -23.50 -3.85 12.89
C TRP A 125 -24.89 -4.44 12.72
N MET A 126 -25.56 -4.22 11.58
CA MET A 126 -26.87 -4.83 11.29
C MET A 126 -26.78 -6.35 11.22
N ASP A 127 -25.77 -6.90 10.56
CA ASP A 127 -25.54 -8.35 10.49
C ASP A 127 -25.36 -8.94 11.90
N LYS A 128 -24.53 -8.29 12.74
CA LYS A 128 -24.30 -8.70 14.13
C LYS A 128 -25.60 -8.67 14.95
N GLU A 129 -26.40 -7.61 14.87
CA GLU A 129 -27.66 -7.48 15.62
C GLU A 129 -28.69 -8.54 15.19
N ILE A 130 -28.83 -8.80 13.87
CA ILE A 130 -29.72 -9.85 13.37
C ILE A 130 -29.28 -11.24 13.85
N LYS A 131 -27.98 -11.55 13.79
CA LYS A 131 -27.43 -12.82 14.30
C LYS A 131 -27.58 -12.97 15.81
N ALA A 132 -27.66 -11.86 16.54
CA ALA A 132 -28.00 -11.83 17.97
C ALA A 132 -29.51 -11.93 18.28
N GLY A 133 -30.36 -12.14 17.26
CA GLY A 133 -31.81 -12.26 17.40
C GLY A 133 -32.56 -10.93 17.54
N LYS A 134 -31.91 -9.80 17.32
CA LYS A 134 -32.55 -8.48 17.39
C LYS A 134 -33.09 -8.07 16.01
N TRP A 135 -34.20 -7.34 15.99
CA TRP A 135 -34.84 -6.83 14.78
C TRP A 135 -34.98 -5.30 14.87
N GLU A 136 -33.84 -4.62 14.80
CA GLU A 136 -33.77 -3.16 14.89
C GLU A 136 -33.26 -2.55 13.58
N LYS A 137 -33.89 -1.42 13.18
CA LYS A 137 -33.46 -0.65 12.02
C LYS A 137 -32.42 0.37 12.45
N LEU A 138 -31.15 0.13 12.10
CA LEU A 138 -30.06 1.10 12.32
C LEU A 138 -30.09 2.16 11.22
N SER A 139 -30.10 3.44 11.61
CA SER A 139 -30.00 4.55 10.66
C SER A 139 -28.62 4.55 10.00
N GLY A 140 -28.60 4.58 8.67
CA GLY A 140 -27.41 4.75 7.84
C GLY A 140 -27.54 5.98 6.97
N ARG A 141 -26.42 6.41 6.38
CA ARG A 141 -26.35 7.57 5.45
C ARG A 141 -26.17 7.07 4.01
N ALA A 142 -26.81 7.73 3.04
CA ALA A 142 -26.45 7.55 1.64
C ALA A 142 -25.09 8.22 1.36
N LEU A 143 -24.27 7.64 0.47
CA LEU A 143 -22.94 8.21 0.21
C LEU A 143 -23.03 9.60 -0.44
N SER A 144 -24.09 9.90 -1.17
CA SER A 144 -24.37 11.24 -1.72
C SER A 144 -24.58 12.33 -0.67
N GLU A 145 -24.85 11.95 0.58
CA GLU A 145 -24.96 12.86 1.74
C GLU A 145 -23.62 13.09 2.43
N CYS A 146 -22.54 12.45 1.96
CA CYS A 146 -21.26 12.41 2.64
C CYS A 146 -20.15 13.10 1.84
N THR A 147 -19.23 13.70 2.56
CA THR A 147 -17.98 14.25 2.04
C THR A 147 -16.82 13.30 2.36
N LEU A 148 -16.03 12.95 1.35
CA LEU A 148 -14.80 12.19 1.49
C LEU A 148 -13.59 13.12 1.38
N GLY A 149 -12.75 13.13 2.41
CA GLY A 149 -11.42 13.73 2.41
C GLY A 149 -10.37 12.71 1.96
N ILE A 150 -9.55 13.05 0.99
CA ILE A 150 -8.46 12.23 0.46
C ILE A 150 -7.13 12.91 0.77
N ILE A 151 -6.33 12.27 1.62
CA ILE A 151 -4.97 12.69 1.92
C ILE A 151 -4.03 11.85 1.06
N GLY A 152 -3.36 12.50 0.09
CA GLY A 152 -2.60 11.83 -0.96
C GLY A 152 -3.45 11.54 -2.21
N VAL A 153 -3.33 12.37 -3.25
CA VAL A 153 -4.08 12.27 -4.51
C VAL A 153 -3.22 11.64 -5.61
N GLY A 154 -2.43 10.62 -5.21
CA GLY A 154 -1.66 9.77 -6.11
C GLY A 154 -2.55 8.76 -6.87
N HIS A 155 -2.00 7.65 -7.33
CA HIS A 155 -2.75 6.66 -8.13
C HIS A 155 -3.96 6.09 -7.36
N ILE A 156 -3.78 5.72 -6.09
CA ILE A 156 -4.86 5.19 -5.24
C ILE A 156 -5.89 6.30 -4.97
N GLY A 157 -5.45 7.48 -4.50
CA GLY A 157 -6.36 8.60 -4.24
C GLY A 157 -7.19 9.01 -5.44
N LYS A 158 -6.59 9.03 -6.64
CA LYS A 158 -7.32 9.27 -7.91
C LYS A 158 -8.34 8.17 -8.20
N ALA A 159 -8.01 6.92 -7.95
CA ALA A 159 -8.92 5.79 -8.16
C ALA A 159 -10.10 5.81 -7.17
N VAL A 160 -9.83 6.15 -5.90
CA VAL A 160 -10.87 6.35 -4.87
C VAL A 160 -11.76 7.53 -5.23
N THR A 161 -11.18 8.66 -5.66
CA THR A 161 -11.95 9.84 -6.11
C THR A 161 -12.98 9.47 -7.18
N ARG A 162 -12.57 8.75 -8.23
CA ARG A 162 -13.49 8.35 -9.30
C ARG A 162 -14.64 7.49 -8.79
N ARG A 163 -14.37 6.54 -7.90
CA ARG A 163 -15.39 5.68 -7.27
C ARG A 163 -16.33 6.46 -6.37
N ALA A 164 -15.79 7.30 -5.49
CA ALA A 164 -16.59 8.12 -4.59
C ALA A 164 -17.52 9.08 -5.36
N ARG A 165 -17.02 9.68 -6.44
CA ARG A 165 -17.83 10.52 -7.33
C ARG A 165 -18.96 9.74 -8.00
N ALA A 166 -18.74 8.48 -8.42
CA ALA A 166 -19.78 7.62 -8.98
C ALA A 166 -20.89 7.31 -7.95
N PHE A 167 -20.56 7.28 -6.64
CA PHE A 167 -21.54 7.20 -5.56
C PHE A 167 -22.18 8.55 -5.17
N GLY A 168 -21.86 9.64 -5.88
CA GLY A 168 -22.42 10.96 -5.63
C GLY A 168 -21.77 11.73 -4.46
N MET A 169 -20.68 11.24 -3.89
CA MET A 169 -19.99 11.92 -2.79
C MET A 169 -19.36 13.26 -3.24
N GLN A 170 -19.30 14.22 -2.32
CA GLN A 170 -18.36 15.32 -2.44
C GLN A 170 -16.96 14.83 -2.09
N VAL A 171 -15.94 15.28 -2.83
CA VAL A 171 -14.55 14.86 -2.58
C VAL A 171 -13.66 16.08 -2.40
N LEU A 172 -12.98 16.13 -1.24
CA LEU A 172 -11.92 17.06 -0.92
C LEU A 172 -10.57 16.35 -1.04
N GLY A 173 -9.58 17.00 -1.64
CA GLY A 173 -8.24 16.45 -1.81
C GLY A 173 -7.20 17.31 -1.12
N ASN A 174 -6.19 16.65 -0.52
CA ASN A 174 -4.99 17.28 -0.02
C ASN A 174 -3.75 16.49 -0.48
N ASP A 175 -2.77 17.19 -1.00
CA ASP A 175 -1.49 16.61 -1.40
C ASP A 175 -0.39 17.65 -1.21
N ILE A 176 0.87 17.17 -1.05
CA ILE A 176 2.06 18.03 -0.98
C ILE A 176 2.59 18.43 -2.36
N ILE A 177 2.13 17.75 -3.41
CA ILE A 177 2.47 18.06 -4.79
C ILE A 177 1.27 18.67 -5.52
N GLU A 178 1.53 19.42 -6.57
CA GLU A 178 0.49 19.93 -7.46
C GLU A 178 -0.15 18.77 -8.23
N ILE A 179 -1.47 18.70 -8.18
CA ILE A 179 -2.23 17.67 -8.88
C ILE A 179 -2.62 18.19 -10.26
N ASP A 180 -2.49 17.30 -11.26
CA ASP A 180 -2.83 17.59 -12.64
C ASP A 180 -4.23 18.23 -12.77
N HIS A 181 -4.27 19.40 -13.39
CA HIS A 181 -5.47 20.20 -13.57
C HIS A 181 -6.55 19.48 -14.39
N VAL A 182 -6.15 18.64 -15.33
CA VAL A 182 -7.09 17.82 -16.13
C VAL A 182 -7.83 16.87 -15.19
N PHE A 183 -7.10 16.16 -14.30
CA PHE A 183 -7.73 15.28 -13.33
C PHE A 183 -8.68 16.05 -12.40
N ILE A 184 -8.28 17.21 -11.89
CA ILE A 184 -9.12 18.03 -10.99
C ILE A 184 -10.43 18.38 -11.70
N THR A 185 -10.36 18.85 -12.95
CA THR A 185 -11.52 19.28 -13.74
C THR A 185 -12.45 18.11 -14.06
N GLU A 186 -11.90 16.99 -14.52
CA GLU A 186 -12.69 15.81 -14.90
C GLU A 186 -13.34 15.11 -13.71
N SER A 187 -12.62 14.99 -12.59
CA SER A 187 -13.12 14.30 -11.39
C SER A 187 -14.01 15.17 -10.52
N GLY A 188 -13.89 16.49 -10.60
CA GLY A 188 -14.59 17.44 -9.74
C GLY A 188 -14.11 17.38 -8.28
N ILE A 189 -12.90 16.85 -8.00
CA ILE A 189 -12.26 16.93 -6.70
C ILE A 189 -11.91 18.37 -6.37
N LYS A 190 -12.13 18.79 -5.11
CA LYS A 190 -11.77 20.13 -4.66
C LYS A 190 -10.49 20.03 -3.83
N MET A 191 -9.38 20.50 -4.38
CA MET A 191 -8.11 20.55 -3.65
C MET A 191 -8.15 21.62 -2.55
N THR A 192 -7.65 21.28 -1.36
CA THR A 192 -7.69 22.17 -0.18
C THR A 192 -6.58 21.88 0.81
N GLY A 193 -6.38 22.76 1.78
CA GLY A 193 -5.47 22.52 2.90
C GLY A 193 -5.98 21.44 3.86
N LEU A 194 -5.06 20.76 4.54
CA LEU A 194 -5.37 19.67 5.46
C LEU A 194 -6.39 20.05 6.56
N PRO A 195 -6.27 21.18 7.26
CA PRO A 195 -7.25 21.55 8.30
C PRO A 195 -8.67 21.67 7.78
N HIS A 196 -8.85 22.25 6.59
CA HIS A 196 -10.18 22.37 5.97
C HIS A 196 -10.73 21.00 5.54
N LEU A 197 -9.88 20.13 5.00
CA LEU A 197 -10.26 18.76 4.64
C LEU A 197 -10.75 18.02 5.89
N LEU A 198 -9.99 18.04 6.99
CA LEU A 198 -10.33 17.31 8.23
C LEU A 198 -11.64 17.79 8.83
N SER A 199 -11.85 19.12 8.91
CA SER A 199 -13.06 19.71 9.54
C SER A 199 -14.33 19.58 8.70
N ASN A 200 -14.22 19.24 7.40
CA ASN A 200 -15.38 19.17 6.50
C ASN A 200 -15.69 17.75 5.98
N SER A 201 -14.85 16.76 6.28
CA SER A 201 -15.05 15.39 5.79
C SER A 201 -15.78 14.51 6.79
N ASP A 202 -16.66 13.64 6.27
CA ASP A 202 -17.34 12.60 7.02
C ASP A 202 -16.52 11.29 7.03
N PHE A 203 -15.76 11.08 5.96
CA PHE A 203 -14.77 10.02 5.81
C PHE A 203 -13.44 10.62 5.42
N ILE A 204 -12.36 10.19 6.06
CA ILE A 204 -11.00 10.63 5.74
C ILE A 204 -10.19 9.40 5.34
N SER A 205 -9.69 9.36 4.11
CA SER A 205 -8.87 8.26 3.58
C SER A 205 -7.43 8.72 3.40
N ILE A 206 -6.50 7.99 4.01
CA ILE A 206 -5.06 8.18 3.90
C ILE A 206 -4.54 7.34 2.73
N ASN A 207 -3.90 8.00 1.74
CA ASN A 207 -3.38 7.36 0.53
C ASN A 207 -1.98 7.90 0.15
N CYS A 208 -1.32 8.62 1.04
CA CYS A 208 0.02 9.14 0.85
C CYS A 208 1.09 8.12 1.26
N ASP A 209 2.30 8.29 0.75
CA ASP A 209 3.46 7.49 1.15
C ASP A 209 3.93 7.91 2.56
N LEU A 210 4.53 6.94 3.30
CA LEU A 210 5.21 7.24 4.56
C LEU A 210 6.56 7.91 4.28
N ASN A 211 6.72 9.11 4.77
CA ASN A 211 7.93 9.90 4.67
C ASN A 211 7.99 10.91 5.84
N PRO A 212 9.06 11.71 6.01
CA PRO A 212 9.16 12.65 7.12
C PRO A 212 8.02 13.68 7.22
N THR A 213 7.33 14.00 6.12
CA THR A 213 6.21 14.96 6.12
C THR A 213 4.87 14.32 6.44
N SER A 214 4.77 13.01 6.36
CA SER A 214 3.54 12.25 6.62
C SER A 214 3.59 11.41 7.90
N HIS A 215 4.77 11.23 8.51
CA HIS A 215 4.89 10.52 9.79
C HIS A 215 4.11 11.26 10.88
N HIS A 216 3.18 10.54 11.55
CA HIS A 216 2.26 11.09 12.54
C HIS A 216 1.51 12.35 12.05
N LEU A 217 1.18 12.38 10.74
CA LEU A 217 0.35 13.43 10.15
C LEU A 217 -1.02 13.49 10.84
N ILE A 218 -1.54 12.32 11.18
CA ILE A 218 -2.76 12.18 12.00
C ILE A 218 -2.31 11.93 13.44
N ASN A 219 -2.50 12.93 14.27
CA ASN A 219 -2.10 12.99 15.67
C ASN A 219 -3.21 13.64 16.53
N THR A 220 -2.95 13.89 17.79
CA THR A 220 -3.93 14.48 18.73
C THR A 220 -4.55 15.76 18.19
N GLU A 221 -3.75 16.67 17.61
CA GLU A 221 -4.22 17.98 17.12
C GLU A 221 -5.11 17.78 15.87
N THR A 222 -4.65 16.99 14.89
CA THR A 222 -5.38 16.76 13.66
C THR A 222 -6.65 15.95 13.89
N LEU A 223 -6.64 14.96 14.81
CA LEU A 223 -7.83 14.25 15.25
C LEU A 223 -8.84 15.19 15.93
N ALA A 224 -8.35 16.17 16.72
CA ALA A 224 -9.21 17.17 17.32
C ALA A 224 -9.89 18.10 16.30
N GLY A 225 -9.29 18.27 15.12
CA GLY A 225 -9.85 19.04 14.01
C GLY A 225 -10.89 18.31 13.17
N MET A 226 -11.09 17.01 13.37
CA MET A 226 -12.08 16.21 12.63
C MET A 226 -13.50 16.41 13.18
N LYS A 227 -14.51 16.08 12.35
CA LYS A 227 -15.90 16.02 12.84
C LYS A 227 -16.06 14.89 13.86
N PRO A 228 -16.94 15.03 14.88
CA PRO A 228 -17.22 13.94 15.81
C PRO A 228 -17.76 12.67 15.13
N GLU A 229 -18.46 12.83 14.02
CA GLU A 229 -19.01 11.72 13.23
C GLU A 229 -18.04 11.18 12.18
N ALA A 230 -16.83 11.71 12.10
CA ALA A 230 -15.85 11.31 11.09
C ALA A 230 -15.37 9.87 11.31
N ILE A 231 -15.11 9.19 10.19
CA ILE A 231 -14.46 7.88 10.12
C ILE A 231 -13.10 8.04 9.45
N LEU A 232 -12.04 7.63 10.14
CA LEU A 232 -10.68 7.58 9.60
C LEU A 232 -10.42 6.24 8.92
N ILE A 233 -9.86 6.24 7.70
CA ILE A 233 -9.52 5.04 6.95
C ILE A 233 -8.02 5.09 6.62
N ASN A 234 -7.27 4.10 7.09
CA ASN A 234 -5.85 3.96 6.79
C ASN A 234 -5.57 2.61 6.12
N THR A 235 -5.27 2.65 4.84
CA THR A 235 -4.78 1.53 4.02
C THR A 235 -3.41 1.83 3.40
N ALA A 236 -2.71 2.84 3.93
CA ALA A 236 -1.41 3.29 3.43
C ALA A 236 -0.26 2.71 4.27
N ARG A 237 0.06 3.35 5.40
CA ARG A 237 1.07 2.89 6.37
C ARG A 237 0.63 3.26 7.78
N GLY A 238 0.86 2.37 8.76
CA GLY A 238 0.52 2.59 10.17
C GLY A 238 1.09 3.88 10.74
N PRO A 239 2.43 4.12 10.64
CA PRO A 239 3.06 5.30 11.25
C PRO A 239 2.67 6.67 10.64
N ILE A 240 1.75 6.73 9.68
CA ILE A 240 1.13 8.00 9.25
C ILE A 240 0.16 8.50 10.33
N VAL A 241 -0.34 7.59 11.14
CA VAL A 241 -1.22 7.86 12.28
C VAL A 241 -0.45 7.59 13.56
N ASP A 242 -0.48 8.52 14.50
CA ASP A 242 -0.10 8.27 15.89
C ASP A 242 -1.18 7.33 16.48
N GLU A 243 -0.85 6.03 16.54
CA GLU A 243 -1.81 4.99 16.94
C GLU A 243 -2.29 5.19 18.38
N LYS A 244 -1.42 5.69 19.27
CA LYS A 244 -1.82 6.02 20.64
C LYS A 244 -2.85 7.14 20.68
N ALA A 245 -2.61 8.22 19.94
CA ALA A 245 -3.55 9.35 19.86
C ALA A 245 -4.89 8.91 19.23
N LEU A 246 -4.84 8.03 18.22
CA LEU A 246 -6.04 7.45 17.61
C LEU A 246 -6.85 6.62 18.61
N ILE A 247 -6.20 5.74 19.37
CA ILE A 247 -6.83 4.93 20.42
C ILE A 247 -7.56 5.81 21.43
N GLU A 248 -6.88 6.85 21.94
CA GLU A 248 -7.45 7.80 22.88
C GLU A 248 -8.66 8.54 22.29
N ALA A 249 -8.57 9.00 21.04
CA ALA A 249 -9.66 9.67 20.35
C ALA A 249 -10.89 8.76 20.12
N LEU A 250 -10.67 7.49 19.78
CA LEU A 250 -11.72 6.49 19.59
C LEU A 250 -12.42 6.12 20.89
N GLN A 251 -11.67 5.95 21.99
CA GLN A 251 -12.20 5.69 23.33
C GLN A 251 -13.02 6.86 23.86
N ALA A 252 -12.55 8.07 23.65
CA ALA A 252 -13.25 9.30 24.03
C ALA A 252 -14.41 9.66 23.08
N ARG A 253 -14.68 8.86 22.03
CA ARG A 253 -15.67 9.16 20.98
C ARG A 253 -15.46 10.54 20.34
N ARG A 254 -14.19 10.99 20.24
CA ARG A 254 -13.82 12.23 19.59
C ARG A 254 -14.06 12.15 18.07
N ILE A 255 -13.87 10.97 17.51
CA ILE A 255 -14.28 10.56 16.16
C ILE A 255 -15.16 9.32 16.27
N ALA A 256 -16.03 9.11 15.30
CA ALA A 256 -17.01 8.03 15.37
C ALA A 256 -16.39 6.64 15.20
N GLY A 257 -15.30 6.50 14.42
CA GLY A 257 -14.68 5.21 14.21
C GLY A 257 -13.47 5.27 13.30
N ALA A 258 -12.89 4.09 13.05
CA ALA A 258 -11.79 3.92 12.11
C ALA A 258 -11.87 2.59 11.36
N ALA A 259 -11.30 2.54 10.14
CA ALA A 259 -10.97 1.32 9.42
C ALA A 259 -9.46 1.28 9.17
N LEU A 260 -8.81 0.28 9.73
CA LEU A 260 -7.36 0.16 9.73
C LEU A 260 -6.95 -1.16 9.07
N ASP A 261 -6.21 -1.06 7.98
CA ASP A 261 -5.58 -2.20 7.31
C ASP A 261 -4.10 -2.31 7.68
N VAL A 262 -3.55 -1.25 8.27
CA VAL A 262 -2.13 -1.10 8.63
C VAL A 262 -1.98 -0.50 10.02
N PHE A 263 -0.87 -0.86 10.72
CA PHE A 263 -0.62 -0.51 12.12
C PHE A 263 0.81 0.00 12.30
N GLU A 264 1.09 0.72 13.39
CA GLU A 264 2.47 1.11 13.72
C GLU A 264 3.36 -0.12 13.94
N PHE A 265 2.81 -1.16 14.57
CA PHE A 265 3.46 -2.44 14.76
C PHE A 265 2.65 -3.53 14.06
N GLU A 266 3.26 -4.22 13.13
CA GLU A 266 2.69 -5.35 12.40
C GLU A 266 3.53 -6.60 12.62
N PRO A 267 2.86 -7.73 13.02
CA PRO A 267 1.43 -7.91 13.30
C PRO A 267 0.93 -7.10 14.50
N LEU A 268 -0.38 -6.70 14.47
CA LEU A 268 -1.00 -5.97 15.57
C LEU A 268 -0.86 -6.74 16.89
N PRO A 269 -0.32 -6.12 17.96
CA PRO A 269 -0.16 -6.78 19.28
C PRO A 269 -1.48 -7.30 19.84
N GLN A 270 -1.44 -8.50 20.45
CA GLN A 270 -2.61 -9.19 20.97
C GLN A 270 -3.29 -8.48 22.16
N ASP A 271 -2.58 -7.56 22.79
CA ASP A 271 -3.07 -6.70 23.88
C ASP A 271 -3.56 -5.33 23.41
N SER A 272 -3.49 -5.05 22.12
CA SER A 272 -3.94 -3.78 21.55
C SER A 272 -5.40 -3.49 21.92
N PRO A 273 -5.68 -2.28 22.45
CA PRO A 273 -7.06 -1.86 22.74
C PRO A 273 -7.98 -1.87 21.51
N LEU A 274 -7.43 -1.68 20.31
CA LEU A 274 -8.18 -1.69 19.05
C LEU A 274 -8.98 -2.97 18.85
N LEU A 275 -8.47 -4.13 19.31
CA LEU A 275 -9.12 -5.44 19.19
C LEU A 275 -10.46 -5.54 19.94
N LYS A 276 -10.72 -4.63 20.89
CA LYS A 276 -11.92 -4.63 21.73
C LYS A 276 -12.91 -3.52 21.38
N MET A 277 -12.57 -2.68 20.39
CA MET A 277 -13.40 -1.55 20.00
C MET A 277 -14.46 -1.94 18.98
N ASP A 278 -15.72 -1.65 19.27
CA ASP A 278 -16.87 -1.92 18.40
C ASP A 278 -17.03 -0.91 17.26
N ASN A 279 -16.33 0.22 17.33
CA ASN A 279 -16.31 1.29 16.33
C ASN A 279 -15.08 1.24 15.41
N VAL A 280 -14.34 0.13 15.41
CA VAL A 280 -13.16 -0.06 14.59
C VAL A 280 -13.31 -1.30 13.71
N MET A 281 -12.95 -1.19 12.45
CA MET A 281 -12.75 -2.31 11.53
C MET A 281 -11.24 -2.52 11.34
N LEU A 282 -10.78 -3.76 11.47
CA LEU A 282 -9.38 -4.14 11.39
C LEU A 282 -9.18 -5.16 10.28
N ALA A 283 -8.07 -5.05 9.54
CA ALA A 283 -7.65 -6.04 8.57
C ALA A 283 -6.12 -6.21 8.61
N PRO A 284 -5.58 -7.36 8.20
CA PRO A 284 -4.17 -7.71 8.33
C PRO A 284 -3.36 -7.30 7.10
N HIS A 285 -3.26 -5.99 6.82
CA HIS A 285 -2.53 -5.43 5.67
C HIS A 285 -2.92 -6.10 4.33
N ASN A 286 -4.23 -6.30 4.14
CA ASN A 286 -4.79 -7.12 3.06
C ASN A 286 -5.58 -6.34 2.00
N SER A 287 -5.58 -5.00 2.05
CA SER A 287 -6.29 -4.16 1.07
C SER A 287 -5.77 -4.34 -0.37
N ASN A 288 -4.54 -4.81 -0.51
CA ASN A 288 -3.92 -5.11 -1.81
C ASN A 288 -4.35 -6.48 -2.39
N SER A 289 -5.09 -7.29 -1.64
CA SER A 289 -5.42 -8.68 -1.98
C SER A 289 -6.32 -8.76 -3.22
N SER A 290 -5.74 -9.29 -4.29
CA SER A 290 -6.42 -9.64 -5.54
C SER A 290 -5.57 -10.67 -6.28
N PRO A 291 -6.08 -11.85 -6.64
CA PRO A 291 -5.31 -12.87 -7.36
C PRO A 291 -4.63 -12.32 -8.62
N ALA A 292 -5.35 -11.52 -9.40
CA ALA A 292 -4.81 -10.92 -10.63
C ALA A 292 -3.74 -9.85 -10.33
N ALA A 293 -3.92 -9.04 -9.26
CA ALA A 293 -2.92 -8.06 -8.88
C ALA A 293 -1.65 -8.73 -8.34
N TRP A 294 -1.80 -9.77 -7.52
CA TRP A 294 -0.68 -10.53 -6.98
C TRP A 294 0.11 -11.23 -8.09
N ASP A 295 -0.58 -11.83 -9.07
CA ASP A 295 0.09 -12.47 -10.20
C ASP A 295 0.95 -11.47 -10.99
N ARG A 296 0.40 -10.29 -11.31
CA ARG A 296 1.17 -9.21 -11.94
C ARG A 296 2.39 -8.78 -11.10
N VAL A 297 2.23 -8.69 -9.77
CA VAL A 297 3.34 -8.32 -8.88
C VAL A 297 4.42 -9.39 -8.86
N HIS A 298 4.07 -10.67 -8.79
CA HIS A 298 5.04 -11.75 -8.87
C HIS A 298 5.90 -11.63 -10.13
N TRP A 299 5.26 -11.50 -11.30
CA TRP A 299 5.97 -11.40 -12.57
C TRP A 299 6.79 -10.12 -12.72
N ASN A 300 6.26 -8.99 -12.31
CA ASN A 300 7.00 -7.73 -12.34
C ASN A 300 8.21 -7.74 -11.40
N THR A 301 8.07 -8.34 -10.22
CA THR A 301 9.18 -8.49 -9.26
C THR A 301 10.29 -9.36 -9.84
N ILE A 302 9.94 -10.47 -10.51
CA ILE A 302 10.91 -11.33 -11.20
C ILE A 302 11.57 -10.56 -12.37
N ARG A 303 10.79 -9.83 -13.17
CA ARG A 303 11.32 -9.02 -14.27
C ARG A 303 12.32 -7.99 -13.78
N ASN A 304 11.96 -7.23 -12.77
CA ASN A 304 12.84 -6.24 -12.14
C ASN A 304 14.15 -6.87 -11.65
N LEU A 305 14.06 -8.06 -11.03
CA LEU A 305 15.24 -8.80 -10.57
C LEU A 305 16.15 -9.17 -11.74
N MET A 306 15.59 -9.75 -12.82
CA MET A 306 16.34 -10.18 -13.99
C MET A 306 17.00 -8.99 -14.70
N GLU A 307 16.29 -7.88 -14.86
CA GLU A 307 16.82 -6.63 -15.42
C GLU A 307 17.98 -6.08 -14.56
N GLY A 308 17.83 -6.10 -13.24
CA GLY A 308 18.86 -5.64 -12.32
C GLY A 308 20.12 -6.49 -12.32
N LEU A 309 19.98 -7.78 -12.59
CA LEU A 309 21.10 -8.73 -12.77
C LEU A 309 21.63 -8.77 -14.22
N GLU A 310 21.08 -7.98 -15.13
CA GLU A 310 21.43 -7.95 -16.57
C GLU A 310 21.21 -9.32 -17.26
N ILE A 311 20.26 -10.11 -16.73
CA ILE A 311 19.88 -11.40 -17.31
C ILE A 311 18.79 -11.15 -18.38
N ASN A 312 19.02 -11.63 -19.60
CA ASN A 312 18.03 -11.50 -20.69
C ASN A 312 16.83 -12.42 -20.40
N PHE A 313 15.76 -11.81 -19.88
CA PHE A 313 14.54 -12.50 -19.52
C PHE A 313 13.38 -12.06 -20.41
N ARG A 314 12.82 -12.99 -21.19
CA ARG A 314 11.60 -12.77 -21.97
C ARG A 314 10.47 -13.60 -21.36
N TYR A 315 9.51 -12.92 -20.79
CA TYR A 315 8.22 -13.48 -20.39
C TYR A 315 7.13 -12.81 -21.24
N THR A 316 6.36 -13.62 -21.94
CA THR A 316 5.15 -13.17 -22.63
C THR A 316 3.98 -13.42 -21.71
N ASP A 317 3.41 -12.38 -21.16
CA ASP A 317 2.18 -12.47 -20.36
C ASP A 317 1.02 -12.89 -21.30
N SER A 318 0.45 -14.06 -21.06
CA SER A 318 -0.70 -14.55 -21.83
C SER A 318 -2.00 -13.83 -21.47
N THR A 319 -1.95 -12.87 -20.53
CA THR A 319 -3.14 -12.13 -20.04
C THR A 319 -3.22 -10.70 -20.55
N ASP A 320 -2.14 -10.14 -21.09
CA ASP A 320 -2.18 -8.81 -21.72
C ASP A 320 -2.55 -8.94 -23.21
N GLY A 321 -3.86 -8.97 -23.49
CA GLY A 321 -4.40 -8.80 -24.85
C GLY A 321 -4.26 -7.37 -25.40
N ALA A 322 -3.29 -6.60 -24.91
CA ALA A 322 -2.92 -5.29 -25.44
C ALA A 322 -1.49 -5.40 -25.99
N GLU A 323 -1.37 -5.55 -27.30
CA GLU A 323 -0.15 -5.31 -28.06
C GLU A 323 0.33 -3.86 -27.78
N THR A 324 1.35 -3.72 -26.97
CA THR A 324 2.15 -2.49 -27.00
C THR A 324 3.02 -2.55 -28.24
N THR A 325 2.49 -2.01 -29.33
CA THR A 325 3.26 -1.72 -30.54
C THR A 325 4.41 -0.79 -30.16
N LYS A 326 5.64 -1.32 -30.16
CA LYS A 326 6.83 -0.48 -30.17
C LYS A 326 6.76 0.37 -31.44
N MET A 327 6.67 1.67 -31.30
CA MET A 327 6.99 2.60 -32.37
C MET A 327 8.49 2.47 -32.66
N ASP A 328 8.82 1.75 -33.70
CA ASP A 328 10.14 1.78 -34.31
C ASP A 328 10.40 3.19 -34.85
N GLY A 329 11.50 3.80 -34.41
CA GLY A 329 11.86 5.14 -34.80
C GLY A 329 12.10 5.23 -36.30
N GLU A 330 11.23 5.98 -36.98
CA GLU A 330 11.50 6.43 -38.36
C GLU A 330 12.75 7.31 -38.40
N LYS A 331 13.74 6.83 -39.12
CA LYS A 331 14.87 7.65 -39.57
C LYS A 331 14.35 8.70 -40.53
N LYS A 332 14.47 9.97 -40.19
CA LYS A 332 14.28 11.09 -41.12
C LYS A 332 15.29 10.99 -42.24
N PRO A 333 14.90 11.10 -43.53
CA PRO A 333 15.84 11.29 -44.62
C PRO A 333 16.44 12.68 -44.53
N GLY A 334 17.78 12.77 -44.76
CA GLY A 334 18.50 14.03 -44.84
C GLY A 334 18.14 14.82 -46.07
N PRO A 335 18.38 16.15 -46.02
CA PRO A 335 18.07 17.03 -47.17
C PRO A 335 19.05 16.81 -48.32
N GLY A 336 18.51 16.58 -49.51
CA GLY A 336 19.18 16.74 -50.79
C GLY A 336 18.80 18.09 -51.40
#